data_93954a8eba587caf2585a1593642415b
#
_entry.id   93954a8eba587caf2585a1593642415b
#
_cell.length_a   1.000
_cell.length_b   1.000
_cell.length_c   1.000
_cell.angle_alpha   90.00
_cell.angle_beta   90.00
_cell.angle_gamma   90.00
#
_symmetry.space_group_name_H-M   'P 1'
#
loop_
_entity.id
_entity.type
_entity.pdbx_description
1 polymer ?
#
loop_
_entity_poly.entity_id
_entity_poly.type
_entity_poly.pdbx_seq_one_letter_code
_entity_poly.pdbx_strand_id
1 'polypeptide(L)'
;KIDKIDTEVTEEEVNAQVDRERENNARNIAVEDRPVKDGDMTVIDFEGFVDGVAFEGGKGEDYPLTIGSGAFIPGAEIGKEVEVNVTFPENYQAEELKGKAALFKCTVKEIKEKELPELDDEFASEVSEFETLAEYKEDIKKNLSERKAQEAKRAKEDAVIDAIINDSDIEIPDPMLETEQRHMADDFGQRIQMQGINLEQYFQI
;
A
#
# COMPACT_ATOMS: atom_id res chain seq x y z
N LYS A 1 31.34 13.51 14.86
CA LYS A 1 31.48 12.04 14.86
C LYS A 1 30.20 11.47 14.32
N ILE A 2 30.29 10.71 13.23
CA ILE A 2 29.12 10.09 12.58
C ILE A 2 28.98 8.68 13.18
N ASP A 3 27.76 8.31 13.57
CA ASP A 3 27.49 6.99 14.11
C ASP A 3 27.56 5.93 13.02
N LYS A 4 27.96 4.71 13.42
CA LYS A 4 28.04 3.57 12.49
C LYS A 4 26.60 3.12 12.18
N ILE A 5 26.26 3.16 10.90
CA ILE A 5 24.98 2.63 10.41
C ILE A 5 25.11 1.11 10.31
N ASP A 6 24.15 0.41 10.87
CA ASP A 6 24.08 -1.05 10.77
C ASP A 6 23.63 -1.47 9.37
N THR A 7 24.39 -2.38 8.78
CA THR A 7 24.13 -2.93 7.44
C THR A 7 23.94 -4.44 7.47
N GLU A 8 23.85 -5.02 8.68
CA GLU A 8 23.62 -6.45 8.83
C GLU A 8 22.21 -6.81 8.34
N VAL A 9 22.10 -7.88 7.58
CA VAL A 9 20.82 -8.43 7.10
C VAL A 9 20.45 -9.59 7.98
N THR A 10 19.28 -9.49 8.63
CA THR A 10 18.77 -10.56 9.49
C THR A 10 18.01 -11.59 8.68
N GLU A 11 17.88 -12.81 9.22
CA GLU A 11 17.04 -13.85 8.63
C GLU A 11 15.55 -13.44 8.58
N GLU A 12 15.11 -12.65 9.53
CA GLU A 12 13.74 -12.10 9.57
C GLU A 12 13.47 -11.21 8.37
N GLU A 13 14.43 -10.36 7.97
CA GLU A 13 14.29 -9.50 6.80
C GLU A 13 14.25 -10.30 5.50
N VAL A 14 15.06 -11.35 5.41
CA VAL A 14 15.04 -12.27 4.26
C VAL A 14 13.69 -12.98 4.18
N ASN A 15 13.22 -13.55 5.29
CA ASN A 15 11.94 -14.25 5.32
C ASN A 15 10.77 -13.29 5.03
N ALA A 16 10.79 -12.05 5.54
CA ALA A 16 9.79 -11.04 5.24
C ALA A 16 9.74 -10.70 3.73
N GLN A 17 10.87 -10.71 3.04
CA GLN A 17 10.89 -10.50 1.59
C GLN A 17 10.33 -11.72 0.85
N VAL A 18 10.68 -12.93 1.28
CA VAL A 18 10.12 -14.19 0.72
C VAL A 18 8.60 -14.24 0.94
N ASP A 19 8.13 -13.90 2.15
CA ASP A 19 6.70 -13.89 2.47
C ASP A 19 5.93 -12.85 1.63
N ARG A 20 6.55 -11.72 1.35
CA ARG A 20 5.97 -10.70 0.45
C ARG A 20 5.79 -11.23 -0.97
N GLU A 21 6.81 -11.93 -1.50
CA GLU A 21 6.69 -12.57 -2.82
C GLU A 21 5.65 -13.70 -2.80
N ARG A 22 5.57 -14.45 -1.71
CA ARG A 22 4.55 -15.46 -1.50
C ARG A 22 3.14 -14.86 -1.52
N GLU A 23 2.96 -13.72 -0.89
CA GLU A 23 1.69 -12.99 -0.90
C GLU A 23 1.31 -12.45 -2.28
N ASN A 24 2.30 -11.97 -3.06
CA ASN A 24 2.11 -11.49 -4.42
C ASN A 24 1.70 -12.63 -5.38
N ASN A 25 2.15 -13.85 -5.10
CA ASN A 25 1.84 -15.04 -5.89
C ASN A 25 0.69 -15.89 -5.30
N ALA A 26 -0.05 -15.33 -4.34
CA ALA A 26 -1.22 -16.00 -3.79
C ALA A 26 -2.30 -16.22 -4.84
N ARG A 27 -2.95 -17.37 -4.79
CA ARG A 27 -4.08 -17.72 -5.66
C ARG A 27 -5.40 -17.44 -4.94
N ASN A 28 -6.36 -16.91 -5.67
CA ASN A 28 -7.71 -16.73 -5.13
C ASN A 28 -8.56 -17.94 -5.55
N ILE A 29 -8.88 -18.81 -4.60
CA ILE A 29 -9.69 -20.01 -4.82
C ILE A 29 -11.14 -19.71 -4.44
N ALA A 30 -12.07 -20.04 -5.35
CA ALA A 30 -13.48 -19.91 -5.06
C ALA A 30 -13.92 -20.91 -3.97
N VAL A 31 -14.67 -20.40 -3.01
CA VAL A 31 -15.20 -21.17 -1.87
C VAL A 31 -16.72 -21.07 -1.88
N GLU A 32 -17.39 -22.23 -1.95
CA GLU A 32 -18.85 -22.30 -2.04
C GLU A 32 -19.50 -23.00 -0.83
N ASP A 33 -18.68 -23.67 0.00
CA ASP A 33 -19.14 -24.61 1.02
C ASP A 33 -19.10 -24.08 2.45
N ARG A 34 -18.70 -22.83 2.64
CA ARG A 34 -18.61 -22.18 3.95
C ARG A 34 -18.99 -20.69 3.92
N PRO A 35 -19.37 -20.13 5.07
CA PRO A 35 -19.55 -18.69 5.23
C PRO A 35 -18.24 -17.91 5.05
N VAL A 36 -18.38 -16.61 4.83
CA VAL A 36 -17.28 -15.64 4.74
C VAL A 36 -16.47 -15.58 6.03
N LYS A 37 -15.14 -15.59 5.90
CA LYS A 37 -14.19 -15.43 7.00
C LYS A 37 -13.34 -14.18 6.82
N ASP A 38 -12.67 -13.77 7.90
CA ASP A 38 -11.65 -12.73 7.83
C ASP A 38 -10.52 -13.15 6.87
N GLY A 39 -10.10 -12.22 6.00
CA GLY A 39 -9.09 -12.45 4.97
C GLY A 39 -9.64 -12.89 3.62
N ASP A 40 -10.92 -13.31 3.55
CA ASP A 40 -11.54 -13.66 2.27
C ASP A 40 -11.73 -12.42 1.39
N MET A 41 -11.58 -12.61 0.09
CA MET A 41 -12.02 -11.67 -0.92
C MET A 41 -13.43 -12.04 -1.36
N THR A 42 -14.36 -11.11 -1.26
CA THR A 42 -15.77 -11.33 -1.64
C THR A 42 -16.14 -10.40 -2.78
N VAL A 43 -17.09 -10.86 -3.60
CA VAL A 43 -17.82 -10.01 -4.54
C VAL A 43 -19.22 -9.83 -4.01
N ILE A 44 -19.60 -8.57 -3.76
CA ILE A 44 -20.87 -8.23 -3.14
C ILE A 44 -21.68 -7.25 -3.97
N ASP A 45 -22.99 -7.35 -3.87
CA ASP A 45 -23.89 -6.25 -4.17
C ASP A 45 -24.29 -5.59 -2.86
N PHE A 46 -24.36 -4.27 -2.84
CA PHE A 46 -24.80 -3.56 -1.65
C PHE A 46 -25.70 -2.38 -1.99
N GLU A 47 -26.60 -2.05 -1.06
CA GLU A 47 -27.44 -0.87 -1.10
C GLU A 47 -27.52 -0.25 0.30
N GLY A 48 -27.14 1.04 0.40
CA GLY A 48 -27.07 1.79 1.66
C GLY A 48 -28.29 2.68 1.87
N PHE A 49 -28.78 2.70 3.11
CA PHE A 49 -29.92 3.50 3.55
C PHE A 49 -29.53 4.34 4.76
N VAL A 50 -29.91 5.60 4.75
CA VAL A 50 -29.86 6.51 5.92
C VAL A 50 -31.27 6.90 6.25
N ASP A 51 -31.69 6.73 7.50
CA ASP A 51 -33.07 6.96 7.96
C ASP A 51 -34.14 6.22 7.11
N GLY A 52 -33.78 5.07 6.56
CA GLY A 52 -34.67 4.26 5.72
C GLY A 52 -34.78 4.72 4.26
N VAL A 53 -34.01 5.72 3.85
CA VAL A 53 -33.99 6.25 2.48
C VAL A 53 -32.64 5.90 1.83
N ALA A 54 -32.68 5.31 0.63
CA ALA A 54 -31.47 5.06 -0.15
C ALA A 54 -30.81 6.39 -0.55
N PHE A 55 -29.48 6.44 -0.43
CA PHE A 55 -28.72 7.66 -0.76
C PHE A 55 -27.88 7.46 -2.02
N GLU A 56 -27.61 8.56 -2.71
CA GLU A 56 -26.81 8.55 -3.93
C GLU A 56 -25.36 8.12 -3.64
N GLY A 57 -24.85 7.18 -4.42
CA GLY A 57 -23.52 6.56 -4.18
C GLY A 57 -23.53 5.42 -3.15
N GLY A 58 -24.68 5.14 -2.52
CA GLY A 58 -24.84 4.03 -1.56
C GLY A 58 -25.07 2.67 -2.19
N LYS A 59 -25.20 2.56 -3.53
CA LYS A 59 -25.44 1.31 -4.23
C LYS A 59 -24.23 0.90 -5.08
N GLY A 60 -23.86 -0.38 -5.00
CA GLY A 60 -22.84 -0.99 -5.86
C GLY A 60 -23.20 -2.43 -6.19
N GLU A 61 -22.85 -2.84 -7.41
CA GLU A 61 -22.98 -4.20 -7.89
C GLU A 61 -21.61 -4.74 -8.25
N ASP A 62 -21.38 -6.05 -8.02
CA ASP A 62 -20.11 -6.74 -8.28
C ASP A 62 -18.89 -6.06 -7.62
N TYR A 63 -19.08 -5.51 -6.42
CA TYR A 63 -18.03 -4.79 -5.71
C TYR A 63 -17.06 -5.77 -5.02
N PRO A 64 -15.75 -5.72 -5.34
CA PRO A 64 -14.77 -6.54 -4.67
C PRO A 64 -14.46 -5.98 -3.28
N LEU A 65 -14.61 -6.80 -2.24
CA LEU A 65 -14.37 -6.45 -0.85
C LEU A 65 -13.51 -7.51 -0.16
N THR A 66 -12.39 -7.08 0.43
CA THR A 66 -11.59 -7.95 1.29
C THR A 66 -12.06 -7.83 2.72
N ILE A 67 -12.40 -8.94 3.34
CA ILE A 67 -12.90 -9.01 4.72
C ILE A 67 -11.70 -9.03 5.68
N GLY A 68 -11.78 -8.29 6.79
CA GLY A 68 -10.76 -8.33 7.86
C GLY A 68 -10.07 -7.00 8.17
N SER A 69 -10.40 -5.92 7.46
CA SER A 69 -9.93 -4.57 7.81
C SER A 69 -10.86 -3.81 8.77
N GLY A 70 -11.59 -4.55 9.63
CA GLY A 70 -12.58 -3.96 10.54
C GLY A 70 -13.95 -3.76 9.91
N ALA A 71 -14.21 -4.34 8.75
CA ALA A 71 -15.42 -4.15 8.00
C ALA A 71 -16.17 -5.48 7.75
N PHE A 72 -17.35 -5.41 7.92
CA PHE A 72 -18.55 -5.51 7.17
C PHE A 72 -19.32 -6.83 7.30
N ILE A 73 -18.84 -8.04 7.03
CA ILE A 73 -19.76 -9.19 6.88
C ILE A 73 -19.16 -10.56 7.29
N PRO A 74 -18.51 -10.70 8.44
CA PRO A 74 -18.12 -12.04 8.89
C PRO A 74 -19.35 -12.92 9.10
N GLY A 75 -19.32 -14.14 8.55
CA GLY A 75 -20.41 -15.09 8.70
C GLY A 75 -21.52 -14.99 7.64
N ALA A 76 -21.41 -14.09 6.66
CA ALA A 76 -22.34 -14.05 5.54
C ALA A 76 -22.21 -15.28 4.64
N GLU A 77 -23.33 -15.75 4.11
CA GLU A 77 -23.37 -16.87 3.16
C GLU A 77 -23.67 -16.39 1.75
N ILE A 78 -23.16 -17.11 0.75
CA ILE A 78 -23.43 -16.81 -0.66
C ILE A 78 -24.94 -16.79 -0.94
N GLY A 79 -25.37 -15.74 -1.64
CA GLY A 79 -26.78 -15.57 -2.05
C GLY A 79 -27.70 -15.11 -0.93
N LYS A 80 -27.21 -14.89 0.30
CA LYS A 80 -28.03 -14.35 1.38
C LYS A 80 -27.79 -12.87 1.58
N GLU A 81 -28.87 -12.13 1.81
CA GLU A 81 -28.83 -10.73 2.19
C GLU A 81 -28.47 -10.60 3.67
N VAL A 82 -27.51 -9.77 3.97
CA VAL A 82 -27.07 -9.43 5.33
C VAL A 82 -27.19 -7.93 5.55
N GLU A 83 -27.77 -7.53 6.66
CA GLU A 83 -27.88 -6.13 7.06
C GLU A 83 -26.71 -5.73 7.95
N VAL A 84 -26.00 -4.68 7.52
CA VAL A 84 -24.82 -4.15 8.23
C VAL A 84 -25.06 -2.71 8.63
N ASN A 85 -24.96 -2.46 9.93
CA ASN A 85 -25.06 -1.10 10.46
C ASN A 85 -23.68 -0.48 10.59
N VAL A 86 -23.46 0.64 9.93
CA VAL A 86 -22.23 1.44 10.01
C VAL A 86 -22.55 2.88 10.35
N THR A 87 -21.60 3.55 10.98
CA THR A 87 -21.71 4.99 11.23
C THR A 87 -20.63 5.70 10.42
N PHE A 88 -21.03 6.64 9.59
CA PHE A 88 -20.08 7.46 8.83
C PHE A 88 -19.23 8.32 9.77
N PRO A 89 -17.93 8.45 9.53
CA PRO A 89 -17.09 9.32 10.35
C PRO A 89 -17.46 10.79 10.16
N GLU A 90 -17.20 11.63 11.18
CA GLU A 90 -17.53 13.06 11.15
C GLU A 90 -16.77 13.86 10.08
N ASN A 91 -15.64 13.32 9.58
CA ASN A 91 -14.82 13.89 8.51
C ASN A 91 -15.12 13.31 7.13
N TYR A 92 -16.27 12.64 6.95
CA TYR A 92 -16.66 12.07 5.66
C TYR A 92 -16.87 13.17 4.60
N GLN A 93 -16.54 12.90 3.35
CA GLN A 93 -16.57 13.90 2.27
C GLN A 93 -17.96 14.47 1.99
N ALA A 94 -19.00 13.63 2.08
CA ALA A 94 -20.39 14.06 1.91
C ALA A 94 -20.96 14.60 3.23
N GLU A 95 -21.22 15.90 3.30
CA GLU A 95 -21.73 16.57 4.51
C GLU A 95 -23.05 15.98 5.01
N GLU A 96 -23.87 15.51 4.09
CA GLU A 96 -25.19 14.93 4.37
C GLU A 96 -25.11 13.58 5.11
N LEU A 97 -23.96 12.90 5.03
CA LEU A 97 -23.73 11.57 5.61
C LEU A 97 -22.85 11.62 6.88
N LYS A 98 -22.21 12.74 7.19
CA LYS A 98 -21.32 12.89 8.34
C LYS A 98 -22.00 12.50 9.65
N GLY A 99 -21.39 11.58 10.39
CA GLY A 99 -21.85 11.12 11.70
C GLY A 99 -23.18 10.36 11.68
N LYS A 100 -23.78 10.12 10.50
CA LYS A 100 -25.05 9.41 10.43
C LYS A 100 -24.86 7.90 10.46
N ALA A 101 -25.80 7.21 11.10
CA ALA A 101 -25.92 5.77 11.01
C ALA A 101 -26.55 5.39 9.66
N ALA A 102 -25.95 4.44 8.98
CA ALA A 102 -26.43 3.86 7.73
C ALA A 102 -26.60 2.36 7.86
N LEU A 103 -27.66 1.86 7.24
CA LEU A 103 -27.92 0.43 7.08
C LEU A 103 -27.55 0.02 5.67
N PHE A 104 -26.63 -0.90 5.53
CA PHE A 104 -26.28 -1.49 4.25
C PHE A 104 -26.90 -2.89 4.14
N LYS A 105 -27.60 -3.13 3.07
CA LYS A 105 -28.07 -4.45 2.66
C LYS A 105 -27.05 -5.00 1.68
N CYS A 106 -26.36 -6.06 2.07
CA CYS A 106 -25.27 -6.64 1.29
C CYS A 106 -25.64 -8.07 0.90
N THR A 107 -25.44 -8.43 -0.36
CA THR A 107 -25.58 -9.79 -0.86
C THR A 107 -24.24 -10.29 -1.35
N VAL A 108 -23.74 -11.37 -0.79
CA VAL A 108 -22.49 -12.00 -1.21
C VAL A 108 -22.74 -12.84 -2.45
N LYS A 109 -22.05 -12.54 -3.55
CA LYS A 109 -22.11 -13.32 -4.80
C LYS A 109 -21.06 -14.40 -4.86
N GLU A 110 -19.82 -14.04 -4.50
CA GLU A 110 -18.66 -14.93 -4.55
C GLU A 110 -17.81 -14.77 -3.30
N ILE A 111 -17.24 -15.87 -2.85
CA ILE A 111 -16.21 -15.89 -1.81
C ILE A 111 -14.96 -16.48 -2.46
N LYS A 112 -13.83 -15.82 -2.29
CA LYS A 112 -12.51 -16.31 -2.71
C LYS A 112 -11.57 -16.30 -1.51
N GLU A 113 -11.01 -17.45 -1.22
CA GLU A 113 -9.97 -17.59 -0.21
C GLU A 113 -8.59 -17.32 -0.85
N LYS A 114 -7.77 -16.53 -0.17
CA LYS A 114 -6.39 -16.31 -0.57
C LYS A 114 -5.55 -17.50 -0.13
N GLU A 115 -5.21 -18.38 -1.07
CA GLU A 115 -4.30 -19.49 -0.82
C GLU A 115 -2.87 -19.06 -1.13
N LEU A 116 -2.01 -19.18 -0.12
CA LEU A 116 -0.59 -18.90 -0.26
C LEU A 116 0.13 -20.17 -0.75
N PRO A 117 1.02 -20.09 -1.76
CA PRO A 117 1.82 -21.23 -2.19
C PRO A 117 2.69 -21.77 -1.04
N GLU A 118 3.05 -23.02 -1.05
CA GLU A 118 4.01 -23.59 -0.09
C GLU A 118 5.39 -22.98 -0.34
N LEU A 119 6.19 -22.82 0.75
CA LEU A 119 7.55 -22.33 0.66
C LEU A 119 8.52 -23.50 0.46
N ASP A 120 8.66 -23.91 -0.78
CA ASP A 120 9.51 -25.02 -1.21
C ASP A 120 10.34 -24.63 -2.45
N ASP A 121 11.04 -25.61 -3.01
CA ASP A 121 11.89 -25.39 -4.18
C ASP A 121 11.06 -25.15 -5.45
N GLU A 122 9.82 -25.65 -5.52
CA GLU A 122 8.91 -25.38 -6.64
C GLU A 122 8.51 -23.89 -6.65
N PHE A 123 8.18 -23.34 -5.48
CA PHE A 123 7.93 -21.91 -5.34
C PHE A 123 9.13 -21.07 -5.79
N ALA A 124 10.34 -21.43 -5.35
CA ALA A 124 11.54 -20.69 -5.72
C ALA A 124 11.75 -20.66 -7.24
N SER A 125 11.52 -21.80 -7.93
CA SER A 125 11.65 -21.91 -9.38
C SER A 125 10.53 -21.18 -10.15
N GLU A 126 9.33 -21.03 -9.55
CA GLU A 126 8.23 -20.27 -10.16
C GLU A 126 8.45 -18.74 -10.11
N VAL A 127 9.03 -18.24 -9.00
CA VAL A 127 9.17 -16.80 -8.76
C VAL A 127 10.55 -16.22 -9.08
N SER A 128 11.52 -17.07 -9.37
CA SER A 128 12.91 -16.70 -9.62
C SER A 128 13.60 -17.60 -10.64
N GLU A 129 14.87 -17.33 -10.89
CA GLU A 129 15.73 -18.17 -11.74
C GLU A 129 16.49 -19.27 -10.95
N PHE A 130 16.20 -19.42 -9.67
CA PHE A 130 16.86 -20.39 -8.79
C PHE A 130 16.06 -21.69 -8.69
N GLU A 131 16.77 -22.80 -8.59
CA GLU A 131 16.16 -24.14 -8.51
C GLU A 131 15.76 -24.51 -7.07
N THR A 132 16.34 -23.83 -6.07
CA THR A 132 16.08 -24.12 -4.65
C THR A 132 15.71 -22.89 -3.85
N LEU A 133 14.90 -23.08 -2.82
CA LEU A 133 14.53 -22.02 -1.88
C LEU A 133 15.76 -21.46 -1.13
N ALA A 134 16.75 -22.30 -0.89
CA ALA A 134 18.00 -21.90 -0.23
C ALA A 134 18.79 -20.91 -1.09
N GLU A 135 18.97 -21.19 -2.38
CA GLU A 135 19.65 -20.29 -3.33
C GLU A 135 18.88 -18.97 -3.48
N TYR A 136 17.57 -19.04 -3.59
CA TYR A 136 16.72 -17.85 -3.66
C TYR A 136 16.87 -16.96 -2.42
N LYS A 137 16.87 -17.55 -1.21
CA LYS A 137 17.10 -16.81 0.04
C LYS A 137 18.50 -16.20 0.13
N GLU A 138 19.52 -16.89 -0.37
CA GLU A 138 20.88 -16.34 -0.43
C GLU A 138 20.96 -15.14 -1.36
N ASP A 139 20.32 -15.18 -2.51
CA ASP A 139 20.26 -14.04 -3.42
C ASP A 139 19.51 -12.84 -2.82
N ILE A 140 18.35 -13.07 -2.21
CA ILE A 140 17.63 -12.04 -1.46
C ILE A 140 18.52 -11.40 -0.39
N LYS A 141 19.24 -12.21 0.38
CA LYS A 141 20.16 -11.73 1.42
C LYS A 141 21.28 -10.87 0.83
N LYS A 142 21.84 -11.29 -0.29
CA LYS A 142 22.86 -10.53 -1.01
C LYS A 142 22.32 -9.18 -1.50
N ASN A 143 21.17 -9.17 -2.16
CA ASN A 143 20.53 -7.96 -2.67
C ASN A 143 20.15 -6.98 -1.54
N LEU A 144 19.63 -7.50 -0.43
CA LEU A 144 19.34 -6.69 0.77
C LEU A 144 20.63 -6.10 1.35
N SER A 145 21.72 -6.87 1.41
CA SER A 145 23.01 -6.41 1.92
C SER A 145 23.60 -5.30 1.04
N GLU A 146 23.57 -5.47 -0.28
CA GLU A 146 24.03 -4.46 -1.22
C GLU A 146 23.22 -3.15 -1.12
N ARG A 147 21.90 -3.27 -1.01
CA ARG A 147 21.00 -2.12 -0.81
C ARG A 147 21.29 -1.40 0.49
N LYS A 148 21.36 -2.12 1.62
CA LYS A 148 21.71 -1.54 2.94
C LYS A 148 23.07 -0.87 2.92
N ALA A 149 24.07 -1.45 2.25
CA ALA A 149 25.39 -0.86 2.12
C ALA A 149 25.36 0.46 1.31
N GLN A 150 24.58 0.52 0.24
CA GLN A 150 24.41 1.74 -0.56
C GLN A 150 23.65 2.81 0.22
N GLU A 151 22.56 2.45 0.93
CA GLU A 151 21.79 3.35 1.79
C GLU A 151 22.66 3.91 2.92
N ALA A 152 23.44 3.06 3.60
CA ALA A 152 24.36 3.45 4.63
C ALA A 152 25.47 4.39 4.12
N LYS A 153 25.97 4.13 2.91
CA LYS A 153 26.94 5.00 2.27
C LYS A 153 26.35 6.39 2.00
N ARG A 154 25.17 6.46 1.39
CA ARG A 154 24.47 7.74 1.14
C ARG A 154 24.18 8.49 2.43
N ALA A 155 23.57 7.82 3.41
CA ALA A 155 23.27 8.44 4.70
C ALA A 155 24.53 8.95 5.43
N LYS A 156 25.67 8.27 5.26
CA LYS A 156 26.96 8.74 5.79
C LYS A 156 27.48 9.96 5.02
N GLU A 157 27.35 9.98 3.70
CA GLU A 157 27.71 11.12 2.87
C GLU A 157 26.87 12.35 3.22
N ASP A 158 25.54 12.17 3.34
CA ASP A 158 24.60 13.22 3.76
C ASP A 158 24.93 13.76 5.15
N ALA A 159 25.16 12.87 6.12
CA ALA A 159 25.53 13.26 7.48
C ALA A 159 26.88 14.02 7.56
N VAL A 160 27.84 13.73 6.66
CA VAL A 160 29.08 14.51 6.55
C VAL A 160 28.80 15.89 6.00
N ILE A 161 27.99 16.00 4.95
CA ILE A 161 27.60 17.27 4.35
C ILE A 161 26.86 18.13 5.37
N ASP A 162 25.88 17.56 6.06
CA ASP A 162 25.11 18.26 7.10
C ASP A 162 26.01 18.76 8.24
N ALA A 163 26.95 17.92 8.66
CA ALA A 163 27.92 18.33 9.70
C ALA A 163 28.80 19.49 9.23
N ILE A 164 29.24 19.50 7.98
CA ILE A 164 30.02 20.60 7.41
C ILE A 164 29.18 21.87 7.30
N ILE A 165 27.94 21.76 6.82
CA ILE A 165 27.02 22.91 6.69
C ILE A 165 26.76 23.51 8.08
N ASN A 166 26.47 22.69 9.07
CA ASN A 166 26.17 23.14 10.44
C ASN A 166 27.38 23.75 11.16
N ASP A 167 28.59 23.35 10.78
CA ASP A 167 29.84 23.88 11.35
C ASP A 167 30.38 25.07 10.52
N SER A 168 29.76 25.43 9.42
CA SER A 168 30.17 26.52 8.54
C SER A 168 29.30 27.76 8.76
N ASP A 169 29.93 28.91 8.79
CA ASP A 169 29.25 30.21 8.75
C ASP A 169 29.20 30.69 7.29
N ILE A 170 28.06 30.49 6.65
CA ILE A 170 27.89 30.77 5.22
C ILE A 170 26.86 31.87 5.03
N GLU A 171 27.27 33.00 4.48
CA GLU A 171 26.38 34.06 4.06
C GLU A 171 26.02 33.86 2.58
N ILE A 172 24.76 33.53 2.28
CA ILE A 172 24.27 33.35 0.91
C ILE A 172 23.55 34.62 0.48
N PRO A 173 24.04 35.33 -0.57
CA PRO A 173 23.38 36.53 -1.08
C PRO A 173 21.98 36.22 -1.66
N ASP A 174 21.01 37.10 -1.42
CA ASP A 174 19.62 36.97 -1.92
C ASP A 174 19.54 36.68 -3.44
N PRO A 175 20.37 37.33 -4.33
CA PRO A 175 20.30 37.00 -5.76
C PRO A 175 20.66 35.57 -6.11
N MET A 176 21.49 34.90 -5.28
CA MET A 176 21.82 33.48 -5.48
C MET A 176 20.62 32.60 -5.10
N LEU A 177 19.93 32.93 -4.00
CA LEU A 177 18.70 32.23 -3.58
C LEU A 177 17.61 32.38 -4.63
N GLU A 178 17.38 33.59 -5.16
CA GLU A 178 16.39 33.81 -6.21
C GLU A 178 16.69 33.03 -7.49
N THR A 179 17.98 32.93 -7.85
CA THR A 179 18.40 32.18 -9.05
C THR A 179 18.16 30.70 -8.86
N GLU A 180 18.52 30.14 -7.70
CA GLU A 180 18.33 28.73 -7.41
C GLU A 180 16.84 28.36 -7.30
N GLN A 181 16.03 29.21 -6.68
CA GLN A 181 14.58 29.05 -6.65
C GLN A 181 13.96 28.94 -8.04
N ARG A 182 14.41 29.76 -8.99
CA ARG A 182 13.95 29.68 -10.39
C ARG A 182 14.38 28.37 -11.04
N HIS A 183 15.63 27.96 -10.88
CA HIS A 183 16.12 26.69 -11.40
C HIS A 183 15.32 25.51 -10.84
N MET A 184 15.07 25.50 -9.53
CA MET A 184 14.27 24.45 -8.90
C MET A 184 12.83 24.43 -9.43
N ALA A 185 12.23 25.61 -9.66
CA ALA A 185 10.88 25.71 -10.22
C ALA A 185 10.83 25.23 -11.68
N ASP A 186 11.84 25.57 -12.47
CA ASP A 186 11.95 25.16 -13.87
C ASP A 186 12.15 23.62 -13.96
N ASP A 187 13.04 23.05 -13.16
CA ASP A 187 13.29 21.62 -13.09
C ASP A 187 12.05 20.84 -12.62
N PHE A 188 11.32 21.40 -11.66
CA PHE A 188 10.06 20.83 -11.20
C PHE A 188 9.01 20.85 -12.31
N GLY A 189 8.89 21.99 -13.01
CA GLY A 189 8.01 22.12 -14.15
C GLY A 189 8.31 21.13 -15.27
N GLN A 190 9.58 20.94 -15.60
CA GLN A 190 10.00 19.95 -16.61
C GLN A 190 9.68 18.52 -16.20
N ARG A 191 9.90 18.15 -14.92
CA ARG A 191 9.56 16.80 -14.42
C ARG A 191 8.08 16.52 -14.49
N ILE A 192 7.23 17.48 -14.12
CA ILE A 192 5.77 17.35 -14.22
C ILE A 192 5.33 17.23 -15.67
N GLN A 193 5.92 18.05 -16.56
CA GLN A 193 5.61 18.00 -17.98
C GLN A 193 5.96 16.66 -18.63
N MET A 194 7.06 16.01 -18.20
CA MET A 194 7.40 14.66 -18.64
C MET A 194 6.37 13.61 -18.21
N GLN A 195 5.62 13.88 -17.15
CA GLN A 195 4.50 13.04 -16.70
C GLN A 195 3.17 13.37 -17.40
N GLY A 196 3.19 14.29 -18.36
CA GLY A 196 2.00 14.68 -19.15
C GLY A 196 1.07 15.67 -18.44
N ILE A 197 1.51 16.26 -17.33
CA ILE A 197 0.74 17.25 -16.55
C ILE A 197 1.45 18.60 -16.68
N ASN A 198 0.69 19.69 -16.86
CA ASN A 198 1.27 21.03 -16.77
C ASN A 198 1.17 21.59 -15.34
N LEU A 199 1.97 22.63 -15.04
CA LEU A 199 2.02 23.24 -13.71
C LEU A 199 0.66 23.78 -13.25
N GLU A 200 -0.14 24.34 -14.16
CA GLU A 200 -1.47 24.87 -13.81
C GLU A 200 -2.42 23.74 -13.40
N GLN A 201 -2.38 22.63 -14.10
CA GLN A 201 -3.18 21.44 -13.75
C GLN A 201 -2.72 20.81 -12.43
N TYR A 202 -1.40 20.82 -12.16
CA TYR A 202 -0.86 20.29 -10.89
C TYR A 202 -1.35 21.06 -9.67
N PHE A 203 -1.47 22.38 -9.75
CA PHE A 203 -1.97 23.21 -8.64
C PHE A 203 -3.50 23.25 -8.51
N GLN A 204 -4.24 22.63 -9.45
CA GLN A 204 -5.70 22.52 -9.40
C GLN A 204 -6.19 21.18 -8.84
N ILE A 205 -5.28 20.23 -8.58
CA ILE A 205 -5.54 18.94 -7.96
C ILE A 205 -5.30 19.06 -6.45
#